data_ac447ec4acf8c55111aa637d4e5ab34a
#
_entry.id   ac447ec4acf8c55111aa637d4e5ab34a
#
_cell.length_a   1.000
_cell.length_b   1.000
_cell.length_c   1.000
_cell.angle_alpha   90.00
_cell.angle_beta   90.00
_cell.angle_gamma   90.00
#
_symmetry.space_group_name_H-M   'P 1'
#
loop_
_entity.id
_entity.type
_entity.pdbx_description
1 polymer ?
#
loop_
_entity_poly.entity_id
_entity_poly.type
_entity_poly.pdbx_seq_one_letter_code
_entity_poly.pdbx_strand_id
1 'polypeptide(L)'
;DADIVIEAVFEDKQVKTDLFKKLDEICSEKTILATNTSSFYVREFARQTTRPDRFIGLHYFFHPAKNRLLEVIPHETTSQDTLEKSLLAAKLHGKTPIVVKDAPGFAVNRFFVPFLNEAARMLEEDMANIPTIEEAAKQAFKIGMGPFELMNVTGIPIAVHASTTLGNEIGPFYATAGILKVQMEKNENWDMTGDLDESKIPAVIERFYAVCLGVAAALVDEGVASIEDTDRGAKI
;
A
#
# COMPACT_ATOMS: atom_id res chain seq x y z
N ASP A 1 25.24 -4.73 -18.41
CA ASP A 1 25.45 -4.06 -17.12
C ASP A 1 24.26 -3.15 -16.82
N ALA A 2 23.58 -3.39 -15.72
CA ALA A 2 22.45 -2.59 -15.25
C ALA A 2 22.87 -1.83 -13.98
N ASP A 3 22.48 -0.56 -13.85
CA ASP A 3 22.73 0.22 -12.64
C ASP A 3 21.76 -0.15 -11.52
N ILE A 4 20.50 -0.45 -11.88
CA ILE A 4 19.43 -0.89 -10.96
C ILE A 4 18.69 -2.06 -11.59
N VAL A 5 18.42 -3.10 -10.79
CA VAL A 5 17.54 -4.22 -11.14
C VAL A 5 16.34 -4.21 -10.21
N ILE A 6 15.13 -4.13 -10.76
CA ILE A 6 13.88 -4.07 -10.01
C ILE A 6 13.16 -5.40 -10.16
N GLU A 7 12.96 -6.11 -9.05
CA GLU A 7 12.20 -7.33 -8.98
C GLU A 7 10.70 -7.04 -8.88
N ALA A 8 9.88 -7.70 -9.68
CA ALA A 8 8.42 -7.62 -9.68
C ALA A 8 7.78 -8.99 -9.99
N VAL A 9 8.30 -10.05 -9.39
CA VAL A 9 7.75 -11.40 -9.50
C VAL A 9 6.60 -11.62 -8.51
N PHE A 10 6.04 -12.83 -8.48
CA PHE A 10 4.98 -13.20 -7.53
C PHE A 10 5.33 -12.81 -6.10
N GLU A 11 4.31 -12.36 -5.34
CA GLU A 11 4.43 -11.96 -3.94
C GLU A 11 4.55 -13.22 -3.04
N ASP A 12 5.65 -13.94 -3.23
CA ASP A 12 6.05 -15.12 -2.48
C ASP A 12 7.48 -14.93 -1.95
N LYS A 13 7.64 -15.10 -0.65
CA LYS A 13 8.89 -14.83 0.05
C LYS A 13 10.04 -15.71 -0.44
N GLN A 14 9.76 -17.00 -0.69
CA GLN A 14 10.78 -17.93 -1.14
C GLN A 14 11.23 -17.65 -2.57
N VAL A 15 10.27 -17.40 -3.46
CA VAL A 15 10.53 -17.05 -4.87
C VAL A 15 11.40 -15.80 -4.96
N LYS A 16 11.05 -14.74 -4.20
CA LYS A 16 11.84 -13.51 -4.16
C LYS A 16 13.24 -13.73 -3.57
N THR A 17 13.33 -14.49 -2.47
CA THR A 17 14.62 -14.81 -1.83
C THR A 17 15.57 -15.54 -2.80
N ASP A 18 15.07 -16.56 -3.50
CA ASP A 18 15.89 -17.34 -4.43
C ASP A 18 16.30 -16.52 -5.64
N LEU A 19 15.41 -15.63 -6.10
CA LEU A 19 15.72 -14.70 -7.18
C LEU A 19 16.83 -13.72 -6.76
N PHE A 20 16.73 -13.10 -5.57
CA PHE A 20 17.75 -12.15 -5.11
C PHE A 20 19.12 -12.77 -4.91
N LYS A 21 19.20 -14.02 -4.42
CA LYS A 21 20.47 -14.77 -4.37
C LYS A 21 21.10 -14.92 -5.74
N LYS A 22 20.29 -15.29 -6.76
CA LYS A 22 20.78 -15.38 -8.14
C LYS A 22 21.21 -14.03 -8.71
N LEU A 23 20.44 -12.98 -8.45
CA LEU A 23 20.79 -11.63 -8.90
C LEU A 23 22.07 -11.14 -8.24
N ASP A 24 22.29 -11.47 -6.97
CA ASP A 24 23.52 -11.14 -6.25
C ASP A 24 24.76 -11.80 -6.86
N GLU A 25 24.64 -13.03 -7.38
CA GLU A 25 25.72 -13.74 -8.04
C GLU A 25 26.05 -13.21 -9.43
N ILE A 26 25.01 -12.80 -10.22
CA ILE A 26 25.19 -12.47 -11.66
C ILE A 26 25.35 -11.00 -11.95
N CYS A 27 24.82 -10.12 -11.09
CA CYS A 27 24.92 -8.68 -11.28
C CYS A 27 26.25 -8.13 -10.79
N SER A 28 26.70 -7.05 -11.41
CA SER A 28 27.87 -6.30 -10.95
C SER A 28 27.70 -5.87 -9.49
N GLU A 29 28.79 -5.88 -8.71
CA GLU A 29 28.80 -5.40 -7.31
C GLU A 29 28.28 -3.96 -7.15
N LYS A 30 28.31 -3.16 -8.23
CA LYS A 30 27.80 -1.77 -8.26
C LYS A 30 26.30 -1.69 -8.50
N THR A 31 25.66 -2.77 -8.97
CA THR A 31 24.24 -2.80 -9.28
C THR A 31 23.41 -2.69 -7.99
N ILE A 32 22.44 -1.79 -7.98
CA ILE A 32 21.43 -1.69 -6.92
C ILE A 32 20.37 -2.77 -7.19
N LEU A 33 20.04 -3.55 -6.17
CA LEU A 33 18.94 -4.51 -6.20
C LEU A 33 17.72 -3.89 -5.53
N ALA A 34 16.58 -3.92 -6.19
CA ALA A 34 15.35 -3.33 -5.67
C ALA A 34 14.20 -4.32 -5.73
N THR A 35 13.36 -4.36 -4.69
CA THR A 35 12.13 -5.15 -4.64
C THR A 35 10.91 -4.25 -4.79
N ASN A 36 9.92 -4.72 -5.58
CA ASN A 36 8.60 -4.08 -5.70
C ASN A 36 7.55 -4.74 -4.78
N THR A 37 7.99 -5.40 -3.71
CA THR A 37 7.07 -6.00 -2.73
C THR A 37 6.10 -4.96 -2.17
N SER A 38 4.87 -5.38 -1.89
CA SER A 38 3.85 -4.56 -1.21
C SER A 38 3.61 -4.99 0.24
N SER A 39 4.12 -6.17 0.65
CA SER A 39 3.75 -6.82 1.91
C SER A 39 4.94 -7.22 2.77
N PHE A 40 6.11 -7.54 2.17
CA PHE A 40 7.26 -8.02 2.91
C PHE A 40 8.20 -6.89 3.31
N TYR A 41 8.94 -7.10 4.40
CA TYR A 41 10.02 -6.21 4.78
C TYR A 41 11.17 -6.25 3.78
N VAL A 42 11.60 -5.10 3.32
CA VAL A 42 12.73 -4.94 2.38
C VAL A 42 14.03 -5.53 2.96
N ARG A 43 14.27 -5.30 4.26
CA ARG A 43 15.43 -5.82 4.98
C ARG A 43 15.54 -7.34 4.97
N GLU A 44 14.44 -8.07 4.85
CA GLU A 44 14.47 -9.53 4.83
C GLU A 44 15.14 -10.08 3.57
N PHE A 45 14.90 -9.43 2.43
CA PHE A 45 15.57 -9.79 1.17
C PHE A 45 17.00 -9.24 1.11
N ALA A 46 17.21 -8.02 1.60
CA ALA A 46 18.55 -7.43 1.68
C ALA A 46 19.56 -8.32 2.41
N ARG A 47 19.15 -8.93 3.53
CA ARG A 47 19.96 -9.85 4.32
C ARG A 47 20.33 -11.16 3.60
N GLN A 48 19.70 -11.46 2.47
CA GLN A 48 19.98 -12.63 1.64
C GLN A 48 21.03 -12.35 0.56
N THR A 49 21.50 -11.10 0.46
CA THR A 49 22.51 -10.66 -0.53
C THR A 49 23.82 -10.30 0.17
N THR A 50 24.90 -10.25 -0.60
CA THR A 50 26.24 -9.83 -0.09
C THR A 50 26.40 -8.31 -0.08
N ARG A 51 25.42 -7.56 -0.59
CA ARG A 51 25.42 -6.09 -0.75
C ARG A 51 24.17 -5.43 -0.16
N PRO A 52 23.85 -5.64 1.13
CA PRO A 52 22.64 -5.08 1.72
C PRO A 52 22.62 -3.54 1.70
N ASP A 53 23.76 -2.88 1.65
CA ASP A 53 23.90 -1.43 1.48
C ASP A 53 23.44 -0.94 0.09
N ARG A 54 23.38 -1.83 -0.91
CA ARG A 54 22.88 -1.61 -2.27
C ARG A 54 21.52 -2.26 -2.53
N PHE A 55 20.75 -2.45 -1.47
CA PHE A 55 19.40 -3.00 -1.56
C PHE A 55 18.37 -1.99 -1.09
N ILE A 56 17.20 -1.91 -1.78
CA ILE A 56 16.16 -0.94 -1.49
C ILE A 56 14.78 -1.46 -1.94
N GLY A 57 13.70 -0.94 -1.35
CA GLY A 57 12.35 -1.12 -1.87
C GLY A 57 11.98 -0.01 -2.86
N LEU A 58 11.36 -0.39 -3.97
CA LEU A 58 10.76 0.51 -4.95
C LEU A 58 9.34 0.03 -5.23
N HIS A 59 8.38 0.47 -4.41
CA HIS A 59 7.00 0.01 -4.48
C HIS A 59 6.19 0.88 -5.43
N TYR A 60 5.89 0.32 -6.61
CA TYR A 60 5.05 0.92 -7.64
C TYR A 60 3.59 0.57 -7.43
N PHE A 61 2.72 1.54 -7.63
CA PHE A 61 1.28 1.35 -7.53
C PHE A 61 0.65 0.97 -8.87
N PHE A 62 -0.41 0.19 -8.84
CA PHE A 62 -1.19 -0.16 -10.02
C PHE A 62 -1.94 1.09 -10.56
N HIS A 63 -1.98 1.35 -11.82
CA HIS A 63 -1.23 0.81 -12.94
C HIS A 63 0.09 1.59 -13.08
N PRO A 64 1.27 0.94 -13.07
CA PRO A 64 2.54 1.64 -12.93
C PRO A 64 2.84 2.63 -14.06
N ALA A 65 2.24 2.48 -15.24
CA ALA A 65 2.39 3.45 -16.33
C ALA A 65 1.53 4.71 -16.13
N LYS A 66 0.48 4.66 -15.31
CA LYS A 66 -0.47 5.79 -15.08
C LYS A 66 -0.27 6.43 -13.72
N ASN A 67 -0.11 5.61 -12.68
CA ASN A 67 0.09 6.10 -11.33
C ASN A 67 1.49 6.70 -11.19
N ARG A 68 1.56 7.93 -10.70
CA ARG A 68 2.81 8.68 -10.56
C ARG A 68 3.52 8.42 -9.23
N LEU A 69 2.82 7.90 -8.23
CA LEU A 69 3.39 7.65 -6.91
C LEU A 69 4.38 6.49 -6.95
N LEU A 70 5.45 6.62 -6.17
CA LEU A 70 6.43 5.57 -5.90
C LEU A 70 6.91 5.69 -4.46
N GLU A 71 6.77 4.64 -3.66
CA GLU A 71 7.43 4.55 -2.38
C GLU A 71 8.88 4.06 -2.56
N VAL A 72 9.81 4.83 -2.04
CA VAL A 72 11.24 4.49 -1.95
C VAL A 72 11.51 4.10 -0.51
N ILE A 73 11.87 2.85 -0.28
CA ILE A 73 11.91 2.23 1.03
C ILE A 73 13.34 1.80 1.36
N PRO A 74 14.17 2.69 1.95
CA PRO A 74 15.45 2.30 2.52
C PRO A 74 15.23 1.46 3.79
N HIS A 75 16.16 0.55 4.06
CA HIS A 75 16.24 -0.18 5.31
C HIS A 75 17.51 0.22 6.08
N GLU A 76 17.73 -0.38 7.26
CA GLU A 76 18.77 0.02 8.22
C GLU A 76 20.18 0.16 7.64
N THR A 77 20.53 -0.66 6.64
CA THR A 77 21.88 -0.69 6.05
C THR A 77 21.94 -0.11 4.64
N THR A 78 20.81 0.35 4.06
CA THR A 78 20.81 1.01 2.76
C THR A 78 21.72 2.24 2.79
N SER A 79 22.68 2.31 1.86
CA SER A 79 23.59 3.46 1.79
C SER A 79 22.91 4.72 1.26
N GLN A 80 23.43 5.88 1.63
CA GLN A 80 22.94 7.17 1.12
C GLN A 80 23.05 7.26 -0.41
N ASP A 81 24.14 6.73 -0.99
CA ASP A 81 24.35 6.65 -2.45
C ASP A 81 23.24 5.84 -3.13
N THR A 82 22.84 4.69 -2.52
CA THR A 82 21.74 3.86 -3.02
C THR A 82 20.41 4.61 -2.98
N LEU A 83 20.12 5.30 -1.89
CA LEU A 83 18.90 6.10 -1.75
C LEU A 83 18.84 7.22 -2.79
N GLU A 84 19.90 8.00 -2.95
CA GLU A 84 19.98 9.11 -3.90
C GLU A 84 19.81 8.65 -5.36
N LYS A 85 20.48 7.56 -5.74
CA LYS A 85 20.35 6.96 -7.07
C LYS A 85 18.95 6.43 -7.33
N SER A 86 18.32 5.83 -6.32
CA SER A 86 16.95 5.33 -6.41
C SER A 86 15.93 6.47 -6.57
N LEU A 87 16.11 7.57 -5.84
CA LEU A 87 15.29 8.78 -6.01
C LEU A 87 15.48 9.43 -7.40
N LEU A 88 16.71 9.42 -7.91
CA LEU A 88 16.98 9.87 -9.29
C LEU A 88 16.30 8.96 -10.31
N ALA A 89 16.42 7.64 -10.18
CA ALA A 89 15.76 6.67 -11.05
C ALA A 89 14.23 6.84 -11.03
N ALA A 90 13.63 7.03 -9.85
CA ALA A 90 12.21 7.33 -9.72
C ALA A 90 11.79 8.55 -10.54
N LYS A 91 12.55 9.64 -10.45
CA LYS A 91 12.29 10.86 -11.24
C LYS A 91 12.45 10.64 -12.75
N LEU A 92 13.47 9.88 -13.16
CA LEU A 92 13.68 9.51 -14.57
C LEU A 92 12.54 8.64 -15.13
N HIS A 93 11.90 7.83 -14.27
CA HIS A 93 10.69 7.08 -14.61
C HIS A 93 9.41 7.95 -14.60
N GLY A 94 9.52 9.26 -14.39
CA GLY A 94 8.38 10.18 -14.32
C GLY A 94 7.55 10.02 -13.05
N LYS A 95 8.13 9.42 -11.99
CA LYS A 95 7.47 9.21 -10.72
C LYS A 95 7.65 10.40 -9.77
N THR A 96 6.70 10.51 -8.85
CA THR A 96 6.79 11.37 -7.67
C THR A 96 7.15 10.46 -6.48
N PRO A 97 8.43 10.40 -6.08
CA PRO A 97 8.85 9.54 -4.98
C PRO A 97 8.48 10.13 -3.63
N ILE A 98 8.13 9.25 -2.70
CA ILE A 98 8.08 9.51 -1.26
C ILE A 98 9.05 8.55 -0.57
N VAL A 99 9.73 9.01 0.48
CA VAL A 99 10.64 8.17 1.26
C VAL A 99 9.91 7.65 2.47
N VAL A 100 9.86 6.33 2.62
CA VAL A 100 9.14 5.69 3.71
C VAL A 100 10.01 4.63 4.39
N LYS A 101 9.79 4.43 5.69
CA LYS A 101 10.50 3.43 6.47
C LYS A 101 10.06 2.01 6.06
N ASP A 102 11.00 1.07 6.15
CA ASP A 102 10.72 -0.37 6.00
C ASP A 102 9.87 -0.88 7.17
N ALA A 103 8.56 -0.71 7.05
CA ALA A 103 7.53 -1.03 8.04
C ALA A 103 6.34 -1.75 7.38
N PRO A 104 5.50 -2.49 8.12
CA PRO A 104 4.35 -3.18 7.55
C PRO A 104 3.42 -2.23 6.80
N GLY A 105 3.13 -2.55 5.52
CA GLY A 105 2.28 -1.75 4.65
C GLY A 105 2.89 -0.41 4.22
N PHE A 106 4.16 -0.15 4.54
CA PHE A 106 4.88 1.09 4.27
C PHE A 106 4.09 2.32 4.74
N ALA A 107 3.85 3.32 3.90
CA ALA A 107 2.99 4.45 4.27
C ALA A 107 1.60 4.34 3.64
N VAL A 108 1.52 4.15 2.33
CA VAL A 108 0.25 4.27 1.59
C VAL A 108 -0.73 3.16 1.96
N ASN A 109 -0.29 1.91 2.00
CA ASN A 109 -1.17 0.80 2.39
C ASN A 109 -1.64 0.91 3.84
N ARG A 110 -0.88 1.58 4.70
CA ARG A 110 -1.26 1.80 6.10
C ARG A 110 -2.50 2.69 6.27
N PHE A 111 -2.77 3.64 5.39
CA PHE A 111 -4.02 4.40 5.42
C PHE A 111 -5.04 3.91 4.38
N PHE A 112 -4.58 3.38 3.26
CA PHE A 112 -5.45 2.91 2.18
C PHE A 112 -6.21 1.62 2.54
N VAL A 113 -5.52 0.65 3.16
CA VAL A 113 -6.17 -0.61 3.58
C VAL A 113 -7.23 -0.37 4.66
N PRO A 114 -7.00 0.42 5.72
CA PRO A 114 -8.06 0.81 6.65
C PRO A 114 -9.22 1.54 6.00
N PHE A 115 -9.00 2.37 4.98
CA PHE A 115 -10.08 3.02 4.24
C PHE A 115 -11.04 1.99 3.61
N LEU A 116 -10.51 0.96 2.93
CA LEU A 116 -11.32 -0.12 2.36
C LEU A 116 -12.01 -0.96 3.43
N ASN A 117 -11.27 -1.30 4.47
CA ASN A 117 -11.76 -2.14 5.57
C ASN A 117 -12.85 -1.43 6.39
N GLU A 118 -12.71 -0.12 6.59
CA GLU A 118 -13.70 0.69 7.32
C GLU A 118 -15.00 0.85 6.53
N ALA A 119 -14.92 0.97 5.21
CA ALA A 119 -16.12 0.92 4.36
C ALA A 119 -16.91 -0.38 4.56
N ALA A 120 -16.19 -1.51 4.63
CA ALA A 120 -16.82 -2.80 4.90
C ALA A 120 -17.40 -2.88 6.32
N ARG A 121 -16.72 -2.32 7.33
CA ARG A 121 -17.26 -2.25 8.71
C ARG A 121 -18.53 -1.41 8.80
N MET A 122 -18.57 -0.24 8.14
CA MET A 122 -19.77 0.60 8.12
C MET A 122 -20.95 -0.13 7.49
N LEU A 123 -20.72 -0.96 6.47
CA LEU A 123 -21.74 -1.83 5.89
C LEU A 123 -22.16 -2.93 6.86
N GLU A 124 -21.22 -3.60 7.53
CA GLU A 124 -21.45 -4.67 8.50
C GLU A 124 -22.23 -4.18 9.72
N GLU A 125 -22.02 -2.93 10.12
CA GLU A 125 -22.69 -2.24 11.24
C GLU A 125 -24.05 -1.62 10.84
N ASP A 126 -24.55 -1.84 9.63
CA ASP A 126 -25.78 -1.22 9.09
C ASP A 126 -25.79 0.32 9.16
N MET A 127 -24.61 0.93 9.21
CA MET A 127 -24.49 2.39 9.26
C MET A 127 -25.02 3.03 7.97
N ALA A 128 -24.65 2.49 6.82
CA ALA A 128 -25.15 2.89 5.51
C ALA A 128 -25.03 1.73 4.49
N ASN A 129 -25.79 1.82 3.39
CA ASN A 129 -25.65 0.89 2.27
C ASN A 129 -24.46 1.26 1.35
N ILE A 130 -24.10 0.35 0.46
CA ILE A 130 -22.96 0.50 -0.45
C ILE A 130 -23.04 1.80 -1.27
N PRO A 131 -24.14 2.15 -1.97
CA PRO A 131 -24.20 3.40 -2.74
C PRO A 131 -23.94 4.65 -1.90
N THR A 132 -24.41 4.69 -0.66
CA THR A 132 -24.23 5.82 0.25
C THR A 132 -22.78 5.93 0.72
N ILE A 133 -22.13 4.79 1.07
CA ILE A 133 -20.72 4.77 1.47
C ILE A 133 -19.80 5.17 0.30
N GLU A 134 -20.10 4.69 -0.91
CA GLU A 134 -19.39 5.05 -2.14
C GLU A 134 -19.43 6.56 -2.40
N GLU A 135 -20.63 7.13 -2.37
CA GLU A 135 -20.83 8.57 -2.61
C GLU A 135 -20.14 9.39 -1.53
N ALA A 136 -20.28 9.02 -0.27
CA ALA A 136 -19.61 9.69 0.84
C ALA A 136 -18.09 9.68 0.71
N ALA A 137 -17.50 8.56 0.28
CA ALA A 137 -16.06 8.43 0.05
C ALA A 137 -15.61 9.36 -1.10
N LYS A 138 -16.36 9.39 -2.22
CA LYS A 138 -16.08 10.27 -3.36
C LYS A 138 -16.14 11.76 -2.96
N GLN A 139 -17.09 12.13 -2.14
CA GLN A 139 -17.21 13.50 -1.64
C GLN A 139 -16.08 13.86 -0.65
N ALA A 140 -15.76 12.95 0.28
CA ALA A 140 -14.75 13.17 1.32
C ALA A 140 -13.35 13.39 0.73
N PHE A 141 -12.96 12.54 -0.21
CA PHE A 141 -11.58 12.50 -0.72
C PHE A 141 -11.43 13.00 -2.15
N LYS A 142 -12.52 13.41 -2.80
CA LYS A 142 -12.58 13.87 -4.21
C LYS A 142 -11.97 12.85 -5.18
N ILE A 143 -12.20 11.57 -4.90
CA ILE A 143 -11.76 10.44 -5.70
C ILE A 143 -12.82 10.05 -6.74
N GLY A 144 -12.38 9.52 -7.88
CA GLY A 144 -13.29 9.08 -8.95
C GLY A 144 -13.97 7.74 -8.69
N MET A 145 -13.40 6.92 -7.81
CA MET A 145 -13.83 5.55 -7.52
C MET A 145 -13.84 5.37 -6.00
N GLY A 146 -14.98 4.94 -5.45
CA GLY A 146 -15.08 4.67 -4.02
C GLY A 146 -14.57 3.28 -3.63
N PRO A 147 -14.66 2.90 -2.34
CA PRO A 147 -13.99 1.72 -1.80
C PRO A 147 -14.50 0.39 -2.37
N PHE A 148 -15.82 0.23 -2.56
CA PHE A 148 -16.39 -1.03 -3.06
C PHE A 148 -16.18 -1.20 -4.56
N GLU A 149 -16.36 -0.12 -5.34
CA GLU A 149 -16.05 -0.12 -6.77
C GLU A 149 -14.57 -0.46 -6.98
N LEU A 150 -13.67 0.10 -6.19
CA LEU A 150 -12.26 -0.18 -6.26
C LEU A 150 -11.93 -1.63 -5.90
N MET A 151 -12.55 -2.20 -4.85
CA MET A 151 -12.39 -3.62 -4.52
C MET A 151 -12.92 -4.55 -5.61
N ASN A 152 -13.99 -4.15 -6.33
CA ASN A 152 -14.50 -4.90 -7.49
C ASN A 152 -13.50 -4.90 -8.66
N VAL A 153 -12.78 -3.79 -8.88
CA VAL A 153 -11.80 -3.66 -9.98
C VAL A 153 -10.47 -4.34 -9.64
N THR A 154 -9.99 -4.19 -8.41
CA THR A 154 -8.69 -4.72 -7.99
C THR A 154 -8.74 -6.15 -7.48
N GLY A 155 -9.89 -6.57 -7.00
CA GLY A 155 -10.14 -7.88 -6.41
C GLY A 155 -10.23 -7.83 -4.87
N ILE A 156 -11.35 -8.33 -4.33
CA ILE A 156 -11.61 -8.43 -2.89
C ILE A 156 -10.52 -9.22 -2.14
N PRO A 157 -9.96 -10.33 -2.70
CA PRO A 157 -8.88 -11.06 -2.04
C PRO A 157 -7.65 -10.21 -1.70
N ILE A 158 -7.34 -9.19 -2.51
CA ILE A 158 -6.22 -8.28 -2.25
C ILE A 158 -6.48 -7.46 -0.98
N ALA A 159 -7.68 -6.91 -0.82
CA ALA A 159 -8.07 -6.16 0.38
C ALA A 159 -8.06 -7.03 1.64
N VAL A 160 -8.56 -8.27 1.55
CA VAL A 160 -8.55 -9.24 2.65
C VAL A 160 -7.12 -9.62 3.04
N HIS A 161 -6.26 -9.93 2.06
CA HIS A 161 -4.87 -10.27 2.33
C HIS A 161 -4.12 -9.13 3.00
N ALA A 162 -4.24 -7.92 2.46
CA ALA A 162 -3.56 -6.74 2.99
C ALA A 162 -4.03 -6.39 4.41
N SER A 163 -5.34 -6.40 4.68
CA SER A 163 -5.87 -6.12 6.02
C SER A 163 -5.53 -7.22 7.03
N THR A 164 -5.47 -8.48 6.60
CA THR A 164 -5.03 -9.59 7.46
C THR A 164 -3.57 -9.43 7.83
N THR A 165 -2.70 -9.11 6.87
CA THR A 165 -1.27 -8.87 7.12
C THR A 165 -1.08 -7.72 8.10
N LEU A 166 -1.72 -6.57 7.86
CA LEU A 166 -1.61 -5.42 8.77
C LEU A 166 -2.19 -5.73 10.16
N GLY A 167 -3.29 -6.48 10.23
CA GLY A 167 -3.89 -6.90 11.51
C GLY A 167 -2.94 -7.78 12.33
N ASN A 168 -2.21 -8.68 11.69
CA ASN A 168 -1.26 -9.56 12.35
C ASN A 168 0.02 -8.82 12.78
N GLU A 169 0.52 -7.90 11.95
CA GLU A 169 1.80 -7.22 12.17
C GLU A 169 1.69 -5.99 13.09
N ILE A 170 0.57 -5.26 13.02
CA ILE A 170 0.41 -3.98 13.73
C ILE A 170 -0.60 -4.09 14.87
N GLY A 171 -1.74 -4.72 14.62
CA GLY A 171 -2.75 -4.90 15.68
C GLY A 171 -4.20 -4.93 15.21
N PRO A 172 -5.13 -5.14 16.16
CA PRO A 172 -6.54 -5.47 15.88
C PRO A 172 -7.31 -4.36 15.13
N PHE A 173 -6.86 -3.12 15.22
CA PHE A 173 -7.47 -2.01 14.45
C PHE A 173 -7.44 -2.29 12.94
N TYR A 174 -6.36 -2.91 12.44
CA TYR A 174 -6.20 -3.25 11.03
C TYR A 174 -6.85 -4.59 10.65
N ALA A 175 -7.36 -5.36 11.62
CA ALA A 175 -7.93 -6.68 11.36
C ALA A 175 -9.09 -6.62 10.36
N THR A 176 -9.13 -7.59 9.46
CA THR A 176 -10.10 -7.70 8.37
C THR A 176 -11.53 -7.76 8.90
N ALA A 177 -12.41 -6.90 8.40
CA ALA A 177 -13.85 -6.94 8.67
C ALA A 177 -14.45 -8.31 8.29
N GLY A 178 -15.41 -8.79 9.09
CA GLY A 178 -16.03 -10.09 8.87
C GLY A 178 -16.71 -10.20 7.51
N ILE A 179 -17.44 -9.16 7.14
CA ILE A 179 -18.16 -9.11 5.85
C ILE A 179 -17.21 -9.17 4.63
N LEU A 180 -15.98 -8.64 4.74
CA LEU A 180 -14.96 -8.76 3.69
C LEU A 180 -14.53 -10.21 3.45
N LYS A 181 -14.36 -10.98 4.53
CA LYS A 181 -14.02 -12.41 4.45
C LYS A 181 -15.17 -13.19 3.81
N VAL A 182 -16.40 -12.93 4.24
CA VAL A 182 -17.60 -13.55 3.67
C VAL A 182 -17.72 -13.23 2.18
N GLN A 183 -17.49 -12.00 1.78
CA GLN A 183 -17.58 -11.61 0.38
C GLN A 183 -16.48 -12.25 -0.48
N MET A 184 -15.28 -12.38 0.06
CA MET A 184 -14.19 -13.12 -0.61
C MET A 184 -14.57 -14.61 -0.82
N GLU A 185 -15.17 -15.26 0.20
CA GLU A 185 -15.61 -16.66 0.11
C GLU A 185 -16.70 -16.87 -0.93
N LYS A 186 -17.60 -15.90 -1.10
CA LYS A 186 -18.61 -15.93 -2.17
C LYS A 186 -18.00 -15.84 -3.57
N ASN A 187 -16.81 -15.29 -3.69
CA ASN A 187 -16.12 -15.04 -4.97
C ASN A 187 -16.98 -14.23 -5.96
N GLU A 188 -17.68 -13.25 -5.44
CA GLU A 188 -18.57 -12.35 -6.18
C GLU A 188 -18.19 -10.90 -5.92
N ASN A 189 -18.48 -10.04 -6.88
CA ASN A 189 -18.34 -8.60 -6.72
C ASN A 189 -19.37 -8.06 -5.70
N TRP A 190 -19.04 -6.92 -5.09
CA TRP A 190 -20.03 -6.16 -4.33
C TRP A 190 -21.15 -5.68 -5.25
N ASP A 191 -22.39 -5.84 -4.79
CA ASP A 191 -23.57 -5.30 -5.48
C ASP A 191 -23.63 -3.78 -5.23
N MET A 192 -23.45 -3.02 -6.31
CA MET A 192 -23.43 -1.55 -6.28
C MET A 192 -24.83 -0.95 -6.43
N THR A 193 -25.88 -1.77 -6.49
CA THR A 193 -27.27 -1.31 -6.67
C THR A 193 -27.87 -0.83 -5.34
N GLY A 194 -28.88 0.03 -5.43
CA GLY A 194 -29.64 0.54 -4.29
C GLY A 194 -29.80 2.04 -4.31
N ASP A 195 -30.66 2.54 -3.45
CA ASP A 195 -30.94 3.97 -3.32
C ASP A 195 -29.93 4.67 -2.42
N LEU A 196 -29.56 5.89 -2.79
CA LEU A 196 -28.69 6.76 -2.02
C LEU A 196 -29.46 7.33 -0.82
N ASP A 197 -28.92 7.21 0.38
CA ASP A 197 -29.41 7.87 1.58
C ASP A 197 -28.52 9.08 1.91
N GLU A 198 -28.86 10.24 1.36
CA GLU A 198 -28.11 11.48 1.54
C GLU A 198 -28.00 11.89 3.02
N SER A 199 -28.97 11.52 3.85
CA SER A 199 -28.98 11.89 5.27
C SER A 199 -27.84 11.24 6.08
N LYS A 200 -27.33 10.11 5.61
CA LYS A 200 -26.22 9.37 6.24
C LYS A 200 -24.82 9.80 5.77
N ILE A 201 -24.72 10.49 4.64
CA ILE A 201 -23.45 10.91 4.05
C ILE A 201 -22.53 11.65 5.06
N PRO A 202 -23.01 12.66 5.82
CA PRO A 202 -22.13 13.39 6.74
C PRO A 202 -21.47 12.47 7.79
N ALA A 203 -22.24 11.57 8.38
CA ALA A 203 -21.73 10.65 9.40
C ALA A 203 -20.70 9.66 8.83
N VAL A 204 -20.93 9.16 7.60
CA VAL A 204 -19.98 8.29 6.89
C VAL A 204 -18.67 9.02 6.57
N ILE A 205 -18.76 10.30 6.13
CA ILE A 205 -17.58 11.15 5.90
C ILE A 205 -16.77 11.34 7.18
N GLU A 206 -17.43 11.67 8.29
CA GLU A 206 -16.75 11.81 9.60
C GLU A 206 -16.02 10.53 10.00
N ARG A 207 -16.62 9.35 9.78
CA ARG A 207 -16.02 8.07 10.06
C ARG A 207 -14.77 7.82 9.20
N PHE A 208 -14.83 8.13 7.91
CA PHE A 208 -13.67 8.04 7.01
C PHE A 208 -12.55 8.98 7.45
N TYR A 209 -12.85 10.22 7.79
CA TYR A 209 -11.85 11.17 8.25
C TYR A 209 -11.22 10.72 9.57
N ALA A 210 -12.00 10.24 10.53
CA ALA A 210 -11.48 9.75 11.79
C ALA A 210 -10.46 8.63 11.60
N VAL A 211 -10.76 7.66 10.72
CA VAL A 211 -9.87 6.54 10.43
C VAL A 211 -8.65 6.98 9.64
N CYS A 212 -8.83 7.63 8.50
CA CYS A 212 -7.73 7.97 7.60
C CYS A 212 -6.77 9.00 8.20
N LEU A 213 -7.29 10.05 8.84
CA LEU A 213 -6.45 11.07 9.48
C LEU A 213 -5.78 10.54 10.75
N GLY A 214 -6.48 9.70 11.53
CA GLY A 214 -5.90 9.03 12.69
C GLY A 214 -4.71 8.16 12.32
N VAL A 215 -4.83 7.38 11.25
CA VAL A 215 -3.71 6.55 10.74
C VAL A 215 -2.59 7.40 10.16
N ALA A 216 -2.92 8.46 9.40
CA ALA A 216 -1.91 9.38 8.87
C ALA A 216 -1.10 10.05 9.99
N ALA A 217 -1.75 10.45 11.08
CA ALA A 217 -1.08 10.98 12.27
C ALA A 217 -0.17 9.93 12.93
N ALA A 218 -0.66 8.69 13.08
CA ALA A 218 0.14 7.58 13.64
C ALA A 218 1.38 7.27 12.79
N LEU A 219 1.27 7.29 11.45
CA LEU A 219 2.41 7.11 10.54
C LEU A 219 3.54 8.12 10.79
N VAL A 220 3.16 9.39 10.99
CA VAL A 220 4.12 10.46 11.27
C VAL A 220 4.74 10.29 12.65
N ASP A 221 3.93 9.99 13.68
CA ASP A 221 4.39 9.78 15.07
C ASP A 221 5.35 8.59 15.18
N GLU A 222 5.08 7.51 14.46
CA GLU A 222 5.95 6.33 14.36
C GLU A 222 7.22 6.57 13.51
N GLY A 223 7.30 7.71 12.84
CA GLY A 223 8.41 8.04 11.93
C GLY A 223 8.49 7.14 10.70
N VAL A 224 7.34 6.64 10.23
CA VAL A 224 7.27 5.82 9.00
C VAL A 224 7.46 6.68 7.76
N ALA A 225 6.86 7.87 7.74
CA ALA A 225 7.06 8.87 6.71
C ALA A 225 7.03 10.28 7.32
N SER A 226 7.62 11.26 6.62
CA SER A 226 7.47 12.67 7.00
C SER A 226 6.03 13.14 6.80
N ILE A 227 5.67 14.30 7.38
CA ILE A 227 4.37 14.94 7.15
C ILE A 227 4.18 15.19 5.65
N GLU A 228 5.21 15.72 4.98
CA GLU A 228 5.19 16.06 3.56
C GLU A 228 5.01 14.83 2.68
N ASP A 229 5.70 13.73 3.00
CA ASP A 229 5.60 12.50 2.23
C ASP A 229 4.29 11.75 2.50
N THR A 230 3.77 11.79 3.73
CA THR A 230 2.44 11.25 4.05
C THR A 230 1.35 12.01 3.29
N ASP A 231 1.37 13.36 3.30
CA ASP A 231 0.43 14.21 2.58
C ASP A 231 0.54 14.01 1.05
N ARG A 232 1.76 13.88 0.54
CA ARG A 232 2.00 13.60 -0.88
C ARG A 232 1.48 12.24 -1.29
N GLY A 233 1.72 11.20 -0.48
CA GLY A 233 1.22 9.85 -0.72
C GLY A 233 -0.31 9.76 -0.73
N ALA A 234 -0.96 10.55 0.09
CA ALA A 234 -2.43 10.60 0.17
C ALA A 234 -3.09 11.37 -1.00
N LYS A 235 -2.36 12.24 -1.72
CA LYS A 235 -2.91 13.12 -2.77
C LYS A 235 -2.65 12.64 -4.20
N ILE A 236 -1.77 11.69 -4.42
CA ILE A 236 -1.38 11.19 -5.74
C ILE A 236 -2.06 9.85 -6.03
#